data_54b9ad20dfe359c5c40c14693d5dad70
#
_entry.id   54b9ad20dfe359c5c40c14693d5dad70
#
_cell.length_a   1.000
_cell.length_b   1.000
_cell.length_c   1.000
_cell.angle_alpha   90.00
_cell.angle_beta   90.00
_cell.angle_gamma   90.00
#
_symmetry.space_group_name_H-M   'P 1'
#
loop_
_entity.id
_entity.type
_entity.pdbx_description
1 polymer ?
#
loop_
_entity_poly.entity_id
_entity_poly.type
_entity_poly.pdbx_seq_one_letter_code
_entity_poly.pdbx_strand_id
1 'polypeptide(L)'
;MIRSRFFGDKAFYRRVLAVAGPILIQNVITNFVSLLDNIMVGQVGTEPMSGVAIVNQLLFVFNLCIFGGLAGPGIFSAQFFGKRDLDGVRSSFRAKLYIGFGAVVLFAAVFLTAGPMLISQFLHEGADDLDLAATLDYGKAYLKVMLLQMIPFALTQCYAGTLRETGETLLPMKAGIAAVLVNLCGNYILIYGKFGAPELGVVGAAIATVISRFVECAIVLLWTHTHKEHCSFVPGLYRTLRVPGELMKKIAKLGTPLLVNEVLWSAGMTMLNQCYSIRGLEVVSATNIASTVSNLFFCFFLAMGNAISIMIGQLLGAGELEQAVDEDRKLTVFTVLMNVAVGAVMALVAPLIPRLYNTTDTVKAIAVQMLLVSSVMMPFCSFTNAAYFTLRSGGRTGVTFLFDSGFTWVVNVPLAFILSRFTQMPILQMYICVQALEFIKCIVGYFLVRSRIWVNDLVRE
;
A
#
# COMPACT_ATOMS: atom_id res chain seq x y z
N MET A 1 30.92 2.26 22.17
CA MET A 1 30.63 3.34 21.20
C MET A 1 30.01 2.86 19.89
N ILE A 2 30.56 1.86 19.17
CA ILE A 2 29.96 1.40 17.88
C ILE A 2 28.52 0.84 18.07
N ARG A 3 28.29 0.05 19.12
CA ARG A 3 27.02 -0.59 19.41
C ARG A 3 25.87 0.43 19.63
N SER A 4 26.12 1.52 20.35
CA SER A 4 25.13 2.58 20.62
C SER A 4 24.78 3.42 19.38
N ARG A 5 25.62 3.39 18.35
CA ARG A 5 25.42 4.14 17.11
C ARG A 5 24.44 3.47 16.14
N PHE A 6 24.31 2.14 16.19
CA PHE A 6 23.47 1.36 15.25
C PHE A 6 22.29 0.67 15.94
N PHE A 7 22.36 0.53 17.26
CA PHE A 7 21.31 -0.14 18.03
C PHE A 7 20.73 0.82 19.06
N GLY A 8 19.41 0.82 19.13
CA GLY A 8 18.65 1.56 20.13
C GLY A 8 18.63 0.85 21.49
N ASP A 9 18.15 1.56 22.49
CA ASP A 9 17.83 0.99 23.79
C ASP A 9 16.44 0.32 23.80
N LYS A 10 16.06 -0.28 24.91
CA LYS A 10 14.76 -0.94 25.06
C LYS A 10 13.58 0.03 24.88
N ALA A 11 13.75 1.30 25.30
CA ALA A 11 12.71 2.31 25.17
C ALA A 11 12.50 2.71 23.69
N PHE A 12 13.59 2.82 22.92
CA PHE A 12 13.55 3.05 21.48
C PHE A 12 12.74 1.94 20.77
N TYR A 13 13.11 0.66 20.97
CA TYR A 13 12.41 -0.45 20.31
C TYR A 13 10.95 -0.55 20.74
N ARG A 14 10.63 -0.23 21.99
CA ARG A 14 9.24 -0.17 22.45
C ARG A 14 8.43 0.90 21.70
N ARG A 15 9.03 2.08 21.46
CA ARG A 15 8.39 3.13 20.64
C ARG A 15 8.20 2.68 19.20
N VAL A 16 9.21 2.10 18.59
CA VAL A 16 9.14 1.57 17.21
C VAL A 16 8.04 0.53 17.07
N LEU A 17 7.99 -0.45 17.98
CA LEU A 17 6.97 -1.49 17.96
C LEU A 17 5.56 -0.95 18.26
N ALA A 18 5.43 0.10 19.08
CA ALA A 18 4.15 0.75 19.32
C ALA A 18 3.59 1.43 18.06
N VAL A 19 4.44 1.91 17.16
CA VAL A 19 4.02 2.51 15.89
C VAL A 19 3.90 1.46 14.78
N ALA A 20 4.94 0.68 14.55
CA ALA A 20 5.01 -0.29 13.45
C ALA A 20 4.12 -1.53 13.68
N GLY A 21 4.01 -2.00 14.93
CA GLY A 21 3.28 -3.23 15.26
C GLY A 21 1.80 -3.18 14.85
N PRO A 22 1.03 -2.17 15.26
CA PRO A 22 -0.36 -2.04 14.85
C PRO A 22 -0.53 -1.94 13.32
N ILE A 23 0.35 -1.20 12.63
CA ILE A 23 0.32 -1.06 11.16
C ILE A 23 0.60 -2.43 10.50
N LEU A 24 1.57 -3.17 11.01
CA LEU A 24 1.90 -4.50 10.53
C LEU A 24 0.72 -5.48 10.71
N ILE A 25 0.15 -5.53 11.90
CA ILE A 25 -0.99 -6.41 12.20
C ILE A 25 -2.16 -6.09 11.27
N GLN A 26 -2.49 -4.81 11.10
CA GLN A 26 -3.54 -4.37 10.19
C GLN A 26 -3.27 -4.83 8.75
N ASN A 27 -2.05 -4.62 8.24
CA ASN A 27 -1.70 -5.01 6.86
C ASN A 27 -1.78 -6.52 6.65
N VAL A 28 -1.24 -7.31 7.58
CA VAL A 28 -1.28 -8.79 7.48
C VAL A 28 -2.72 -9.29 7.49
N ILE A 29 -3.56 -8.81 8.40
CA ILE A 29 -4.97 -9.22 8.50
C ILE A 29 -5.73 -8.80 7.25
N THR A 30 -5.53 -7.57 6.76
CA THR A 30 -6.20 -7.09 5.53
C THR A 30 -5.84 -7.93 4.31
N ASN A 31 -4.56 -8.28 4.14
CA ASN A 31 -4.12 -9.13 3.02
C ASN A 31 -4.67 -10.55 3.13
N PHE A 32 -4.67 -11.12 4.34
CA PHE A 32 -5.22 -12.47 4.56
C PHE A 32 -6.72 -12.53 4.23
N VAL A 33 -7.48 -11.50 4.63
CA VAL A 33 -8.92 -11.48 4.36
C VAL A 33 -9.21 -11.19 2.90
N SER A 34 -8.42 -10.34 2.23
CA SER A 34 -8.55 -10.17 0.78
C SER A 34 -8.36 -11.50 0.03
N LEU A 35 -7.49 -12.38 0.52
CA LEU A 35 -7.35 -13.73 -0.02
C LEU A 35 -8.62 -14.56 0.22
N LEU A 36 -9.21 -14.52 1.43
CA LEU A 36 -10.46 -15.21 1.72
C LEU A 36 -11.62 -14.69 0.88
N ASP A 37 -11.74 -13.38 0.71
CA ASP A 37 -12.76 -12.75 -0.15
C ASP A 37 -12.67 -13.26 -1.59
N ASN A 38 -11.46 -13.33 -2.15
CA ASN A 38 -11.24 -13.87 -3.50
C ASN A 38 -11.66 -15.34 -3.60
N ILE A 39 -11.37 -16.15 -2.58
CA ILE A 39 -11.79 -17.55 -2.52
C ILE A 39 -13.32 -17.67 -2.47
N MET A 40 -13.99 -16.86 -1.63
CA MET A 40 -15.45 -16.88 -1.47
C MET A 40 -16.17 -16.45 -2.75
N VAL A 41 -15.70 -15.39 -3.40
CA VAL A 41 -16.24 -14.93 -4.69
C VAL A 41 -15.96 -15.97 -5.79
N GLY A 42 -14.80 -16.62 -5.77
CA GLY A 42 -14.44 -17.66 -6.73
C GLY A 42 -15.36 -18.89 -6.70
N GLN A 43 -16.02 -19.15 -5.57
CA GLN A 43 -17.00 -20.24 -5.46
C GLN A 43 -18.36 -19.92 -6.14
N VAL A 44 -18.63 -18.66 -6.48
CA VAL A 44 -19.86 -18.24 -7.16
C VAL A 44 -19.86 -18.62 -8.64
N GLY A 45 -18.69 -18.63 -9.27
CA GLY A 45 -18.51 -18.96 -10.68
C GLY A 45 -17.37 -18.17 -11.33
N THR A 46 -16.98 -18.59 -12.53
CA THR A 46 -15.82 -18.02 -13.23
C THR A 46 -16.13 -16.62 -13.79
N GLU A 47 -17.28 -16.43 -14.42
CA GLU A 47 -17.72 -15.14 -14.97
C GLU A 47 -17.91 -14.08 -13.87
N PRO A 48 -18.64 -14.38 -12.76
CA PRO A 48 -18.74 -13.47 -11.61
C PRO A 48 -17.36 -13.11 -11.02
N MET A 49 -16.49 -14.10 -10.83
CA MET A 49 -15.13 -13.88 -10.28
C MET A 49 -14.30 -12.96 -11.19
N SER A 50 -14.35 -13.18 -12.50
CA SER A 50 -13.62 -12.38 -13.48
C SER A 50 -14.11 -10.94 -13.50
N GLY A 51 -15.44 -10.72 -13.48
CA GLY A 51 -16.03 -9.39 -13.40
C GLY A 51 -15.61 -8.62 -12.13
N VAL A 52 -15.61 -9.29 -10.97
CA VAL A 52 -15.15 -8.73 -9.69
C VAL A 52 -13.65 -8.41 -9.73
N ALA A 53 -12.82 -9.29 -10.27
CA ALA A 53 -11.38 -9.08 -10.36
C ALA A 53 -11.03 -7.83 -11.19
N ILE A 54 -11.69 -7.62 -12.33
CA ILE A 54 -11.51 -6.43 -13.17
C ILE A 54 -11.89 -5.16 -12.40
N VAL A 55 -13.03 -5.15 -11.73
CA VAL A 55 -13.47 -3.98 -10.96
C VAL A 55 -12.53 -3.71 -9.79
N ASN A 56 -12.04 -4.73 -9.10
CA ASN A 56 -11.07 -4.57 -8.03
C ASN A 56 -9.75 -3.96 -8.54
N GLN A 57 -9.33 -4.28 -9.77
CA GLN A 57 -8.17 -3.65 -10.39
C GLN A 57 -8.40 -2.15 -10.65
N LEU A 58 -9.61 -1.76 -11.08
CA LEU A 58 -9.97 -0.35 -11.24
C LEU A 58 -10.00 0.39 -9.89
N LEU A 59 -10.59 -0.22 -8.87
CA LEU A 59 -10.63 0.33 -7.51
C LEU A 59 -9.24 0.41 -6.88
N PHE A 60 -8.32 -0.49 -7.24
CA PHE A 60 -6.93 -0.43 -6.79
C PHE A 60 -6.24 0.87 -7.24
N VAL A 61 -6.50 1.32 -8.48
CA VAL A 61 -5.98 2.62 -8.96
C VAL A 61 -6.51 3.77 -8.12
N PHE A 62 -7.81 3.76 -7.79
CA PHE A 62 -8.38 4.74 -6.87
C PHE A 62 -7.69 4.72 -5.49
N ASN A 63 -7.47 3.53 -4.92
CA ASN A 63 -6.80 3.38 -3.63
C ASN A 63 -5.37 3.94 -3.66
N LEU A 64 -4.62 3.70 -4.73
CA LEU A 64 -3.28 4.27 -4.92
C LEU A 64 -3.31 5.79 -5.02
N CYS A 65 -4.30 6.35 -5.73
CA CYS A 65 -4.46 7.80 -5.83
C CYS A 65 -4.80 8.44 -4.48
N ILE A 66 -5.63 7.80 -3.65
CA ILE A 66 -5.88 8.24 -2.28
C ILE A 66 -4.59 8.15 -1.46
N PHE A 67 -3.88 7.03 -1.48
CA PHE A 67 -2.64 6.85 -0.72
C PHE A 67 -1.57 7.87 -1.12
N GLY A 68 -1.28 8.02 -2.41
CA GLY A 68 -0.32 8.99 -2.93
C GLY A 68 -0.76 10.44 -2.69
N GLY A 69 -2.03 10.75 -2.89
CA GLY A 69 -2.58 12.10 -2.71
C GLY A 69 -2.56 12.58 -1.25
N LEU A 70 -2.81 11.68 -0.31
CA LEU A 70 -2.77 12.00 1.13
C LEU A 70 -1.33 11.99 1.70
N ALA A 71 -0.36 11.46 0.96
CA ALA A 71 1.03 11.39 1.38
C ALA A 71 1.66 12.78 1.59
N GLY A 72 1.38 13.72 0.67
CA GLY A 72 1.89 15.09 0.76
C GLY A 72 1.46 15.80 2.05
N PRO A 73 0.16 15.98 2.32
CA PRO A 73 -0.28 16.58 3.58
C PRO A 73 0.12 15.73 4.81
N GLY A 74 0.34 14.42 4.67
CA GLY A 74 0.82 13.55 5.74
C GLY A 74 2.21 13.92 6.25
N ILE A 75 3.13 14.29 5.36
CA ILE A 75 4.47 14.76 5.73
C ILE A 75 4.36 16.02 6.62
N PHE A 76 3.54 16.99 6.20
CA PHE A 76 3.33 18.22 6.99
C PHE A 76 2.63 17.94 8.32
N SER A 77 1.64 17.06 8.34
CA SER A 77 0.93 16.67 9.56
C SER A 77 1.89 16.09 10.61
N ALA A 78 2.78 15.17 10.23
CA ALA A 78 3.77 14.59 11.13
C ALA A 78 4.76 15.65 11.65
N GLN A 79 5.26 16.55 10.79
CA GLN A 79 6.18 17.61 11.19
C GLN A 79 5.50 18.67 12.06
N PHE A 80 4.28 19.13 11.73
CA PHE A 80 3.52 20.03 12.59
C PHE A 80 3.24 19.44 13.96
N PHE A 81 2.93 18.14 14.01
CA PHE A 81 2.73 17.47 15.30
C PHE A 81 4.02 17.42 16.12
N GLY A 82 5.17 17.15 15.51
CA GLY A 82 6.47 17.25 16.15
C GLY A 82 6.77 18.64 16.71
N LYS A 83 6.45 19.68 15.96
CA LYS A 83 6.55 21.11 16.37
C LYS A 83 5.53 21.49 17.47
N ARG A 84 4.55 20.64 17.76
CA ARG A 84 3.39 20.92 18.62
C ARG A 84 2.46 22.00 18.07
N ASP A 85 2.48 22.23 16.78
CA ASP A 85 1.58 23.14 16.08
C ASP A 85 0.29 22.40 15.66
N LEU A 86 -0.70 22.43 16.54
CA LEU A 86 -1.99 21.77 16.29
C LEU A 86 -2.81 22.44 15.19
N ASP A 87 -2.63 23.74 14.93
CA ASP A 87 -3.33 24.44 13.85
C ASP A 87 -2.74 24.04 12.49
N GLY A 88 -1.44 23.81 12.42
CA GLY A 88 -0.79 23.20 11.26
C GLY A 88 -1.29 21.78 10.99
N VAL A 89 -1.43 20.94 12.03
CA VAL A 89 -2.02 19.60 11.91
C VAL A 89 -3.46 19.66 11.38
N ARG A 90 -4.31 20.56 11.95
CA ARG A 90 -5.69 20.78 11.50
C ARG A 90 -5.75 21.22 10.04
N SER A 91 -4.86 22.13 9.63
CA SER A 91 -4.78 22.62 8.25
C SER A 91 -4.35 21.51 7.28
N SER A 92 -3.40 20.68 7.67
CA SER A 92 -2.98 19.51 6.89
C SER A 92 -4.10 18.45 6.78
N PHE A 93 -4.87 18.24 7.84
CA PHE A 93 -6.05 17.38 7.82
C PHE A 93 -7.13 17.89 6.86
N ARG A 94 -7.43 19.21 6.91
CA ARG A 94 -8.38 19.83 5.97
C ARG A 94 -7.92 19.66 4.52
N ALA A 95 -6.61 19.82 4.26
CA ALA A 95 -6.06 19.54 2.93
C ALA A 95 -6.28 18.08 2.51
N LYS A 96 -6.12 17.10 3.41
CA LYS A 96 -6.46 15.69 3.15
C LYS A 96 -7.92 15.53 2.76
N LEU A 97 -8.84 16.18 3.47
CA LEU A 97 -10.27 16.12 3.15
C LEU A 97 -10.55 16.66 1.75
N TYR A 98 -9.96 17.78 1.35
CA TYR A 98 -10.14 18.33 0.00
C TYR A 98 -9.58 17.41 -1.09
N ILE A 99 -8.38 16.87 -0.87
CA ILE A 99 -7.74 15.94 -1.82
C ILE A 99 -8.56 14.64 -1.91
N GLY A 100 -8.95 14.08 -0.76
CA GLY A 100 -9.74 12.86 -0.70
C GLY A 100 -11.12 13.01 -1.36
N PHE A 101 -11.83 14.11 -1.07
CA PHE A 101 -13.12 14.41 -1.69
C PHE A 101 -12.97 14.65 -3.21
N GLY A 102 -11.96 15.41 -3.63
CA GLY A 102 -11.67 15.63 -5.04
C GLY A 102 -11.40 14.32 -5.79
N ALA A 103 -10.63 13.40 -5.19
CA ALA A 103 -10.38 12.08 -5.75
C ALA A 103 -11.69 11.26 -5.85
N VAL A 104 -12.53 11.27 -4.80
CA VAL A 104 -13.82 10.57 -4.82
C VAL A 104 -14.70 11.09 -5.96
N VAL A 105 -14.84 12.41 -6.09
CA VAL A 105 -15.67 13.03 -7.16
C VAL A 105 -15.12 12.66 -8.53
N LEU A 106 -13.80 12.78 -8.73
CA LEU A 106 -13.16 12.44 -10.01
C LEU A 106 -13.40 10.99 -10.40
N PHE A 107 -13.04 10.06 -9.51
CA PHE A 107 -13.16 8.62 -9.81
C PHE A 107 -14.61 8.16 -9.88
N ALA A 108 -15.52 8.70 -9.06
CA ALA A 108 -16.93 8.41 -9.18
C ALA A 108 -17.49 8.87 -10.55
N ALA A 109 -17.11 10.07 -11.00
CA ALA A 109 -17.50 10.56 -12.32
C ALA A 109 -16.96 9.66 -13.44
N VAL A 110 -15.67 9.27 -13.38
CA VAL A 110 -15.05 8.36 -14.36
C VAL A 110 -15.74 6.99 -14.37
N PHE A 111 -15.98 6.39 -13.21
CA PHE A 111 -16.57 5.06 -13.13
C PHE A 111 -18.06 5.05 -13.50
N LEU A 112 -18.80 6.13 -13.22
CA LEU A 112 -20.20 6.26 -13.66
C LEU A 112 -20.35 6.46 -15.18
N THR A 113 -19.41 7.23 -15.79
CA THR A 113 -19.49 7.55 -17.22
C THR A 113 -18.78 6.51 -18.09
N ALA A 114 -17.60 6.10 -17.70
CA ALA A 114 -16.72 5.23 -18.49
C ALA A 114 -16.57 3.80 -17.91
N GLY A 115 -17.18 3.49 -16.76
CA GLY A 115 -17.03 2.19 -16.09
C GLY A 115 -17.26 0.98 -16.98
N PRO A 116 -18.39 0.89 -17.71
CA PRO A 116 -18.63 -0.22 -18.64
C PRO A 116 -17.56 -0.35 -19.72
N MET A 117 -17.10 0.77 -20.29
CA MET A 117 -16.04 0.80 -21.28
C MET A 117 -14.69 0.34 -20.68
N LEU A 118 -14.37 0.78 -19.48
CA LEU A 118 -13.14 0.37 -18.79
C LEU A 118 -13.16 -1.14 -18.50
N ILE A 119 -14.29 -1.69 -18.04
CA ILE A 119 -14.41 -3.13 -17.81
C ILE A 119 -14.26 -3.89 -19.14
N SER A 120 -14.91 -3.44 -20.23
CA SER A 120 -14.85 -4.12 -21.52
C SER A 120 -13.45 -4.16 -22.13
N GLN A 121 -12.58 -3.18 -21.83
CA GLN A 121 -11.19 -3.19 -22.29
C GLN A 121 -10.33 -4.33 -21.72
N PHE A 122 -10.74 -4.92 -20.60
CA PHE A 122 -10.09 -6.10 -20.02
C PHE A 122 -10.68 -7.42 -20.54
N LEU A 123 -11.79 -7.37 -21.25
CA LEU A 123 -12.45 -8.55 -21.82
C LEU A 123 -11.92 -8.76 -23.24
N HIS A 124 -11.03 -9.75 -23.43
CA HIS A 124 -10.48 -10.10 -24.72
C HIS A 124 -11.14 -11.37 -25.27
N GLU A 125 -11.48 -11.38 -26.55
CA GLU A 125 -11.91 -12.58 -27.28
C GLU A 125 -10.71 -13.55 -27.32
N GLY A 126 -10.81 -14.68 -26.63
CA GLY A 126 -9.74 -15.68 -26.59
C GLY A 126 -9.72 -16.56 -25.36
N ALA A 127 -10.56 -16.30 -24.38
CA ALA A 127 -10.85 -17.24 -23.30
C ALA A 127 -11.98 -18.17 -23.79
N ASP A 128 -11.62 -19.35 -24.28
CA ASP A 128 -12.56 -20.40 -24.62
C ASP A 128 -13.57 -20.59 -23.48
N ASP A 129 -14.86 -20.60 -23.77
CA ASP A 129 -16.01 -20.87 -22.90
C ASP A 129 -16.46 -19.79 -21.89
N LEU A 130 -15.95 -18.57 -21.86
CA LEU A 130 -16.44 -17.50 -20.97
C LEU A 130 -17.50 -16.63 -21.68
N ASP A 131 -18.68 -16.47 -21.07
CA ASP A 131 -19.67 -15.49 -21.49
C ASP A 131 -19.21 -14.07 -21.11
N LEU A 132 -18.60 -13.37 -22.09
CA LEU A 132 -18.10 -12.01 -21.93
C LEU A 132 -19.21 -11.01 -21.56
N ALA A 133 -20.43 -11.21 -22.07
CA ALA A 133 -21.58 -10.36 -21.76
C ALA A 133 -22.01 -10.54 -20.30
N ALA A 134 -22.10 -11.78 -19.83
CA ALA A 134 -22.39 -12.08 -18.42
C ALA A 134 -21.29 -11.51 -17.49
N THR A 135 -20.01 -11.69 -17.82
CA THR A 135 -18.88 -11.14 -17.07
C THR A 135 -18.97 -9.62 -16.95
N LEU A 136 -19.29 -8.93 -18.05
CA LEU A 136 -19.49 -7.47 -18.07
C LEU A 136 -20.66 -7.05 -17.17
N ASP A 137 -21.76 -7.77 -17.19
CA ASP A 137 -22.95 -7.44 -16.39
C ASP A 137 -22.72 -7.68 -14.90
N TYR A 138 -22.02 -8.76 -14.50
CA TYR A 138 -21.55 -8.94 -13.12
C TYR A 138 -20.61 -7.82 -12.69
N GLY A 139 -19.65 -7.45 -13.53
CA GLY A 139 -18.74 -6.33 -13.25
C GLY A 139 -19.47 -5.01 -13.06
N LYS A 140 -20.43 -4.68 -13.91
CA LYS A 140 -21.26 -3.46 -13.78
C LYS A 140 -22.09 -3.46 -12.50
N ALA A 141 -22.73 -4.58 -12.16
CA ALA A 141 -23.53 -4.71 -10.96
C ALA A 141 -22.66 -4.53 -9.70
N TYR A 142 -21.50 -5.18 -9.66
CA TYR A 142 -20.53 -5.05 -8.58
C TYR A 142 -20.01 -3.61 -8.47
N LEU A 143 -19.57 -2.99 -9.57
CA LEU A 143 -19.04 -1.63 -9.58
C LEU A 143 -20.04 -0.60 -9.04
N LYS A 144 -21.32 -0.67 -9.44
CA LYS A 144 -22.37 0.26 -8.96
C LYS A 144 -22.46 0.27 -7.44
N VAL A 145 -22.41 -0.88 -6.81
CA VAL A 145 -22.45 -0.99 -5.34
C VAL A 145 -21.14 -0.48 -4.73
N MET A 146 -20.02 -0.86 -5.32
CA MET A 146 -18.68 -0.49 -4.82
C MET A 146 -18.38 1.01 -4.90
N LEU A 147 -19.09 1.80 -5.72
CA LEU A 147 -18.97 3.26 -5.70
C LEU A 147 -19.32 3.87 -4.33
N LEU A 148 -20.26 3.25 -3.60
CA LEU A 148 -20.70 3.74 -2.28
C LEU A 148 -19.59 3.66 -1.23
N GLN A 149 -18.64 2.72 -1.35
CA GLN A 149 -17.51 2.61 -0.42
C GLN A 149 -16.47 3.71 -0.55
N MET A 150 -16.42 4.42 -1.70
CA MET A 150 -15.36 5.40 -1.97
C MET A 150 -15.33 6.54 -0.95
N ILE A 151 -16.51 7.00 -0.52
CA ILE A 151 -16.65 8.07 0.48
C ILE A 151 -16.13 7.61 1.86
N PRO A 152 -16.67 6.54 2.48
CA PRO A 152 -16.18 6.10 3.78
C PRO A 152 -14.72 5.67 3.73
N PHE A 153 -14.24 5.09 2.62
CA PHE A 153 -12.83 4.76 2.46
C PHE A 153 -11.93 6.01 2.50
N ALA A 154 -12.22 7.03 1.69
CA ALA A 154 -11.42 8.25 1.66
C ALA A 154 -11.43 8.97 3.02
N LEU A 155 -12.57 9.07 3.68
CA LEU A 155 -12.69 9.64 5.03
C LEU A 155 -11.85 8.84 6.04
N THR A 156 -11.97 7.53 6.04
CA THR A 156 -11.18 6.65 6.93
C THR A 156 -9.69 6.88 6.71
N GLN A 157 -9.21 6.97 5.46
CA GLN A 157 -7.79 7.22 5.19
C GLN A 157 -7.32 8.60 5.68
N CYS A 158 -8.15 9.64 5.55
CA CYS A 158 -7.83 10.97 6.08
C CYS A 158 -7.66 10.95 7.61
N TYR A 159 -8.61 10.35 8.32
CA TYR A 159 -8.57 10.25 9.77
C TYR A 159 -7.49 9.30 10.26
N ALA A 160 -7.47 8.06 9.76
CA ALA A 160 -6.50 7.04 10.17
C ALA A 160 -5.05 7.47 9.88
N GLY A 161 -4.82 8.14 8.73
CA GLY A 161 -3.51 8.72 8.42
C GLY A 161 -3.09 9.76 9.44
N THR A 162 -3.98 10.69 9.78
CA THR A 162 -3.66 11.74 10.75
C THR A 162 -3.49 11.20 12.17
N LEU A 163 -4.31 10.21 12.58
CA LEU A 163 -4.13 9.52 13.85
C LEU A 163 -2.75 8.87 13.96
N ARG A 164 -2.32 8.14 12.91
CA ARG A 164 -0.98 7.53 12.89
C ARG A 164 0.12 8.60 12.97
N GLU A 165 0.00 9.69 12.23
CA GLU A 165 0.97 10.80 12.21
C GLU A 165 1.04 11.54 13.55
N THR A 166 -0.03 11.50 14.34
CA THR A 166 -0.10 12.06 15.71
C THR A 166 0.14 11.02 16.81
N GLY A 167 0.58 9.81 16.44
CA GLY A 167 1.00 8.77 17.38
C GLY A 167 -0.07 7.76 17.78
N GLU A 168 -1.35 7.94 17.37
CA GLU A 168 -2.41 6.97 17.65
C GLU A 168 -2.51 5.94 16.52
N THR A 169 -1.86 4.81 16.70
CA THR A 169 -1.82 3.73 15.69
C THR A 169 -2.73 2.56 16.03
N LEU A 170 -3.13 2.42 17.29
CA LEU A 170 -3.95 1.29 17.77
C LEU A 170 -5.39 1.37 17.26
N LEU A 171 -5.97 2.58 17.25
CA LEU A 171 -7.36 2.75 16.81
C LEU A 171 -7.57 2.38 15.32
N PRO A 172 -6.77 2.88 14.37
CA PRO A 172 -6.89 2.44 12.98
C PRO A 172 -6.77 0.94 12.81
N MET A 173 -5.88 0.28 13.56
CA MET A 173 -5.76 -1.18 13.55
C MET A 173 -7.04 -1.86 14.05
N LYS A 174 -7.57 -1.44 15.23
CA LYS A 174 -8.80 -2.04 15.79
C LYS A 174 -9.99 -1.85 14.86
N ALA A 175 -10.14 -0.65 14.28
CA ALA A 175 -11.21 -0.36 13.33
C ALA A 175 -11.08 -1.23 12.06
N GLY A 176 -9.87 -1.39 11.53
CA GLY A 176 -9.60 -2.27 10.39
C GLY A 176 -9.93 -3.73 10.70
N ILE A 177 -9.55 -4.25 11.89
CA ILE A 177 -9.90 -5.62 12.30
C ILE A 177 -11.42 -5.79 12.40
N ALA A 178 -12.14 -4.84 13.00
CA ALA A 178 -13.59 -4.88 13.09
C ALA A 178 -14.24 -4.89 11.70
N ALA A 179 -13.77 -4.04 10.78
CA ALA A 179 -14.24 -4.00 9.40
C ALA A 179 -14.04 -5.34 8.67
N VAL A 180 -12.88 -5.94 8.86
CA VAL A 180 -12.53 -7.25 8.30
C VAL A 180 -13.49 -8.34 8.78
N LEU A 181 -13.78 -8.39 10.09
CA LEU A 181 -14.72 -9.36 10.65
C LEU A 181 -16.14 -9.13 10.10
N VAL A 182 -16.59 -7.88 10.01
CA VAL A 182 -17.88 -7.52 9.41
C VAL A 182 -17.95 -7.93 7.93
N ASN A 183 -16.88 -7.70 7.18
CA ASN A 183 -16.80 -8.08 5.78
C ASN A 183 -16.89 -9.60 5.62
N LEU A 184 -16.09 -10.37 6.37
CA LEU A 184 -16.09 -11.83 6.31
C LEU A 184 -17.46 -12.44 6.67
N CYS A 185 -18.06 -11.97 7.76
CA CYS A 185 -19.41 -12.39 8.15
C CYS A 185 -20.46 -11.99 7.10
N GLY A 186 -20.38 -10.76 6.60
CA GLY A 186 -21.29 -10.24 5.57
C GLY A 186 -21.17 -11.03 4.27
N ASN A 187 -19.95 -11.35 3.84
CA ASN A 187 -19.71 -12.20 2.68
C ASN A 187 -20.36 -13.57 2.83
N TYR A 188 -20.14 -14.23 3.98
CA TYR A 188 -20.73 -15.55 4.25
C TYR A 188 -22.27 -15.52 4.18
N ILE A 189 -22.88 -14.47 4.73
CA ILE A 189 -24.33 -14.31 4.80
C ILE A 189 -24.92 -13.96 3.42
N LEU A 190 -24.35 -12.95 2.73
CA LEU A 190 -24.94 -12.35 1.55
C LEU A 190 -24.54 -13.04 0.23
N ILE A 191 -23.34 -13.63 0.15
CA ILE A 191 -22.93 -14.41 -1.03
C ILE A 191 -23.76 -15.69 -1.12
N TYR A 192 -23.89 -16.41 0.01
CA TYR A 192 -24.46 -17.75 0.05
C TYR A 192 -25.90 -17.82 0.60
N GLY A 193 -26.54 -16.66 0.88
CA GLY A 193 -27.92 -16.63 1.36
C GLY A 193 -28.13 -17.33 2.71
N LYS A 194 -27.20 -17.23 3.65
CA LYS A 194 -27.30 -17.88 4.96
C LYS A 194 -28.17 -17.07 5.94
N PHE A 195 -28.66 -17.73 7.00
CA PHE A 195 -29.48 -17.11 8.05
C PHE A 195 -30.75 -16.40 7.56
N GLY A 196 -31.33 -16.85 6.44
CA GLY A 196 -32.55 -16.28 5.86
C GLY A 196 -32.33 -15.03 4.98
N ALA A 197 -31.07 -14.65 4.74
CA ALA A 197 -30.74 -13.61 3.75
C ALA A 197 -30.89 -14.14 2.33
N PRO A 198 -31.20 -13.27 1.35
CA PRO A 198 -31.21 -13.67 -0.05
C PRO A 198 -29.79 -13.99 -0.53
N GLU A 199 -29.64 -14.98 -1.41
CA GLU A 199 -28.39 -15.28 -2.09
C GLU A 199 -28.14 -14.22 -3.18
N LEU A 200 -27.18 -13.33 -2.94
CA LEU A 200 -26.91 -12.18 -3.81
C LEU A 200 -25.60 -12.37 -4.62
N GLY A 201 -24.87 -13.46 -4.42
CA GLY A 201 -23.63 -13.73 -5.13
C GLY A 201 -22.61 -12.56 -5.01
N VAL A 202 -22.08 -12.09 -6.15
CA VAL A 202 -21.10 -11.00 -6.18
C VAL A 202 -21.62 -9.66 -5.68
N VAL A 203 -22.92 -9.37 -5.87
CA VAL A 203 -23.56 -8.17 -5.34
C VAL A 203 -23.58 -8.22 -3.81
N GLY A 204 -23.78 -9.42 -3.24
CA GLY A 204 -23.65 -9.65 -1.80
C GLY A 204 -22.24 -9.35 -1.27
N ALA A 205 -21.20 -9.76 -2.00
CA ALA A 205 -19.82 -9.42 -1.67
C ALA A 205 -19.56 -7.91 -1.68
N ALA A 206 -20.09 -7.21 -2.70
CA ALA A 206 -19.99 -5.74 -2.77
C ALA A 206 -20.68 -5.07 -1.58
N ILE A 207 -21.91 -5.48 -1.24
CA ILE A 207 -22.69 -4.93 -0.12
C ILE A 207 -21.92 -5.17 1.21
N ALA A 208 -21.41 -6.37 1.44
CA ALA A 208 -20.62 -6.69 2.64
C ALA A 208 -19.38 -5.80 2.75
N THR A 209 -18.69 -5.57 1.63
CA THR A 209 -17.53 -4.66 1.59
C THR A 209 -17.94 -3.22 1.90
N VAL A 210 -19.02 -2.72 1.31
CA VAL A 210 -19.53 -1.37 1.58
C VAL A 210 -19.88 -1.21 3.06
N ILE A 211 -20.64 -2.16 3.64
CA ILE A 211 -21.01 -2.13 5.06
C ILE A 211 -19.74 -2.10 5.94
N SER A 212 -18.76 -2.95 5.66
CA SER A 212 -17.52 -3.01 6.43
C SER A 212 -16.75 -1.68 6.39
N ARG A 213 -16.73 -0.99 5.25
CA ARG A 213 -16.11 0.34 5.12
C ARG A 213 -16.86 1.43 5.89
N PHE A 214 -18.19 1.38 5.92
CA PHE A 214 -18.98 2.28 6.78
C PHE A 214 -18.74 2.01 8.26
N VAL A 215 -18.63 0.75 8.67
CA VAL A 215 -18.31 0.38 10.05
C VAL A 215 -16.92 0.87 10.44
N GLU A 216 -15.91 0.66 9.60
CA GLU A 216 -14.55 1.17 9.81
C GLU A 216 -14.54 2.70 9.97
N CYS A 217 -15.20 3.38 9.05
CA CYS A 217 -15.33 4.84 9.07
C CYS A 217 -16.02 5.33 10.34
N ALA A 218 -17.14 4.71 10.71
CA ALA A 218 -17.89 5.08 11.90
C ALA A 218 -17.05 4.89 13.17
N ILE A 219 -16.35 3.77 13.32
CA ILE A 219 -15.47 3.51 14.48
C ILE A 219 -14.40 4.59 14.57
N VAL A 220 -13.69 4.87 13.46
CA VAL A 220 -12.61 5.85 13.44
C VAL A 220 -13.14 7.26 13.73
N LEU A 221 -14.23 7.69 13.11
CA LEU A 221 -14.79 9.02 13.30
C LEU A 221 -15.35 9.19 14.71
N LEU A 222 -16.23 8.28 15.15
CA LEU A 222 -16.87 8.39 16.45
C LEU A 222 -15.84 8.39 17.57
N TRP A 223 -14.89 7.46 17.55
CA TRP A 223 -13.86 7.40 18.57
C TRP A 223 -12.99 8.67 18.58
N THR A 224 -12.56 9.15 17.42
CA THR A 224 -11.72 10.35 17.30
C THR A 224 -12.43 11.57 17.90
N HIS A 225 -13.73 11.71 17.68
CA HIS A 225 -14.50 12.86 18.19
C HIS A 225 -14.94 12.71 19.64
N THR A 226 -15.04 11.49 20.17
CA THR A 226 -15.39 11.24 21.57
C THR A 226 -14.17 11.30 22.50
N HIS A 227 -12.97 10.93 22.02
CA HIS A 227 -11.73 10.90 22.80
C HIS A 227 -10.81 12.09 22.48
N LYS A 228 -11.35 13.29 22.65
CA LYS A 228 -10.63 14.56 22.35
C LYS A 228 -9.35 14.75 23.14
N GLU A 229 -9.24 14.13 24.31
CA GLU A 229 -8.04 14.16 25.16
C GLU A 229 -6.86 13.42 24.51
N HIS A 230 -7.13 12.33 23.80
CA HIS A 230 -6.12 11.57 23.05
C HIS A 230 -5.88 12.17 21.66
N CYS A 231 -6.87 12.85 21.09
CA CYS A 231 -6.83 13.43 19.75
C CYS A 231 -6.77 14.97 19.83
N SER A 232 -5.64 15.50 20.24
CA SER A 232 -5.44 16.92 20.53
C SER A 232 -5.70 17.85 19.32
N PHE A 233 -5.69 17.34 18.08
CA PHE A 233 -5.99 18.11 16.87
C PHE A 233 -7.49 18.30 16.63
N VAL A 234 -8.37 17.50 17.24
CA VAL A 234 -9.82 17.53 16.99
C VAL A 234 -10.53 18.80 17.49
N PRO A 235 -10.21 19.33 18.70
CA PRO A 235 -10.82 20.56 19.14
C PRO A 235 -10.55 21.71 18.15
N GLY A 236 -11.60 22.33 17.60
CA GLY A 236 -11.48 23.40 16.61
C GLY A 236 -11.21 22.96 15.18
N LEU A 237 -11.18 21.65 14.89
CA LEU A 237 -10.90 21.11 13.55
C LEU A 237 -11.83 21.68 12.47
N TYR A 238 -13.12 21.74 12.74
CA TYR A 238 -14.17 22.23 11.83
C TYR A 238 -14.61 23.67 12.09
N ARG A 239 -13.89 24.41 12.97
CA ARG A 239 -14.19 25.84 13.22
C ARG A 239 -14.01 26.69 11.95
N THR A 240 -13.10 26.27 11.10
CA THR A 240 -12.92 26.80 9.75
C THR A 240 -12.56 25.67 8.80
N LEU A 241 -13.00 25.74 7.57
CA LEU A 241 -12.58 24.81 6.52
C LEU A 241 -11.42 25.36 5.68
N ARG A 242 -10.97 26.61 5.96
CA ARG A 242 -9.90 27.24 5.20
C ARG A 242 -8.56 26.55 5.46
N VAL A 243 -7.79 26.36 4.38
CA VAL A 243 -6.40 25.95 4.40
C VAL A 243 -5.58 27.13 3.90
N PRO A 244 -4.50 27.55 4.59
CA PRO A 244 -3.63 28.62 4.10
C PRO A 244 -3.14 28.30 2.69
N GLY A 245 -3.26 29.28 1.76
CA GLY A 245 -2.92 29.06 0.34
C GLY A 245 -1.47 28.65 0.14
N GLU A 246 -0.54 29.21 0.92
CA GLU A 246 0.88 28.86 0.88
C GLU A 246 1.13 27.39 1.32
N LEU A 247 0.43 26.94 2.36
CA LEU A 247 0.49 25.54 2.78
C LEU A 247 -0.06 24.63 1.69
N MET A 248 -1.19 24.98 1.07
CA MET A 248 -1.78 24.18 -0.02
C MET A 248 -0.83 24.09 -1.22
N LYS A 249 -0.15 25.18 -1.59
CA LYS A 249 0.87 25.18 -2.65
C LYS A 249 2.05 24.27 -2.28
N LYS A 250 2.56 24.37 -1.03
CA LYS A 250 3.64 23.50 -0.55
C LYS A 250 3.20 22.01 -0.57
N ILE A 251 1.98 21.71 -0.10
CA ILE A 251 1.40 20.36 -0.14
C ILE A 251 1.28 19.85 -1.58
N ALA A 252 0.75 20.64 -2.50
CA ALA A 252 0.62 20.27 -3.90
C ALA A 252 1.99 20.01 -4.54
N LYS A 253 2.97 20.88 -4.31
CA LYS A 253 4.34 20.73 -4.84
C LYS A 253 5.02 19.46 -4.37
N LEU A 254 4.85 19.09 -3.09
CA LEU A 254 5.46 17.90 -2.52
C LEU A 254 4.61 16.63 -2.71
N GLY A 255 3.29 16.77 -2.77
CA GLY A 255 2.36 15.64 -2.92
C GLY A 255 2.25 15.14 -4.36
N THR A 256 2.33 16.03 -5.35
CA THR A 256 2.22 15.63 -6.77
C THR A 256 3.26 14.60 -7.20
N PRO A 257 4.57 14.75 -6.90
CA PRO A 257 5.55 13.71 -7.21
C PRO A 257 5.25 12.37 -6.55
N LEU A 258 4.70 12.38 -5.32
CA LEU A 258 4.34 11.14 -4.62
C LEU A 258 3.12 10.46 -5.25
N LEU A 259 2.09 11.23 -5.61
CA LEU A 259 0.93 10.71 -6.32
C LEU A 259 1.33 10.07 -7.65
N VAL A 260 2.14 10.78 -8.44
CA VAL A 260 2.64 10.28 -9.73
C VAL A 260 3.54 9.05 -9.52
N ASN A 261 4.32 9.02 -8.43
CA ASN A 261 5.14 7.86 -8.07
C ASN A 261 4.30 6.59 -7.89
N GLU A 262 3.21 6.65 -7.13
CA GLU A 262 2.36 5.48 -6.88
C GLU A 262 1.78 4.92 -8.19
N VAL A 263 1.29 5.81 -9.07
CA VAL A 263 0.72 5.40 -10.37
C VAL A 263 1.79 4.79 -11.28
N LEU A 264 2.95 5.43 -11.40
CA LEU A 264 4.02 4.95 -12.27
C LEU A 264 4.68 3.69 -11.70
N TRP A 265 4.81 3.57 -10.39
CA TRP A 265 5.29 2.34 -9.76
C TRP A 265 4.38 1.16 -10.07
N SER A 266 3.08 1.32 -9.91
CA SER A 266 2.09 0.28 -10.24
C SER A 266 2.13 -0.10 -11.73
N ALA A 267 2.19 0.90 -12.62
CA ALA A 267 2.32 0.66 -14.06
C ALA A 267 3.65 -0.05 -14.40
N GLY A 268 4.75 0.31 -13.74
CA GLY A 268 6.05 -0.33 -13.89
C GLY A 268 6.03 -1.80 -13.48
N MET A 269 5.39 -2.12 -12.34
CA MET A 269 5.22 -3.52 -11.89
C MET A 269 4.38 -4.34 -12.86
N THR A 270 3.32 -3.75 -13.42
CA THR A 270 2.50 -4.38 -14.46
C THR A 270 3.33 -4.67 -15.71
N MET A 271 4.17 -3.73 -16.13
CA MET A 271 5.06 -3.88 -17.29
C MET A 271 6.12 -4.97 -17.06
N LEU A 272 6.69 -5.06 -15.86
CA LEU A 272 7.61 -6.15 -15.50
C LEU A 272 6.91 -7.52 -15.58
N ASN A 273 5.70 -7.64 -15.03
CA ASN A 273 4.92 -8.88 -15.11
C ASN A 273 4.60 -9.25 -16.57
N GLN A 274 4.31 -8.26 -17.42
CA GLN A 274 4.10 -8.48 -18.85
C GLN A 274 5.40 -8.96 -19.54
N CYS A 275 6.56 -8.42 -19.18
CA CYS A 275 7.84 -8.92 -19.69
C CYS A 275 8.11 -10.38 -19.29
N TYR A 276 7.75 -10.77 -18.06
CA TYR A 276 7.87 -12.15 -17.61
C TYR A 276 6.88 -13.09 -18.33
N SER A 277 5.66 -12.64 -18.61
CA SER A 277 4.61 -13.44 -19.24
C SER A 277 4.97 -13.91 -20.65
N ILE A 278 5.89 -13.24 -21.35
CA ILE A 278 6.38 -13.65 -22.68
C ILE A 278 7.03 -15.05 -22.63
N ARG A 279 7.50 -15.52 -21.47
CA ARG A 279 8.11 -16.84 -21.27
C ARG A 279 7.10 -17.98 -21.16
N GLY A 280 5.80 -17.71 -21.24
CA GLY A 280 4.73 -18.70 -21.29
C GLY A 280 3.75 -18.66 -20.12
N LEU A 281 2.63 -19.35 -20.28
CA LEU A 281 1.53 -19.37 -19.29
C LEU A 281 1.93 -19.97 -17.94
N GLU A 282 2.84 -20.93 -17.93
CA GLU A 282 3.37 -21.51 -16.69
C GLU A 282 4.10 -20.46 -15.85
N VAL A 283 4.82 -19.54 -16.51
CA VAL A 283 5.50 -18.42 -15.83
C VAL A 283 4.51 -17.44 -15.27
N VAL A 284 3.43 -17.12 -15.98
CA VAL A 284 2.36 -16.24 -15.47
C VAL A 284 1.76 -16.82 -14.18
N SER A 285 1.42 -18.11 -14.19
CA SER A 285 0.87 -18.79 -13.03
C SER A 285 1.86 -18.81 -11.86
N ALA A 286 3.12 -19.12 -12.12
CA ALA A 286 4.17 -19.12 -11.11
C ALA A 286 4.42 -17.73 -10.52
N THR A 287 4.44 -16.68 -11.35
CA THR A 287 4.61 -15.29 -10.93
C THR A 287 3.44 -14.84 -10.06
N ASN A 288 2.22 -15.22 -10.39
CA ASN A 288 1.04 -14.89 -9.57
C ASN A 288 1.12 -15.54 -8.18
N ILE A 289 1.50 -16.82 -8.11
CA ILE A 289 1.72 -17.52 -6.82
C ILE A 289 2.82 -16.80 -6.02
N ALA A 290 3.98 -16.57 -6.65
CA ALA A 290 5.11 -15.93 -6.01
C ALA A 290 4.78 -14.52 -5.51
N SER A 291 4.07 -13.70 -6.31
CA SER A 291 3.65 -12.35 -5.93
C SER A 291 2.68 -12.36 -4.76
N THR A 292 1.68 -13.24 -4.78
CA THR A 292 0.69 -13.37 -3.71
C THR A 292 1.36 -13.68 -2.37
N VAL A 293 2.29 -14.64 -2.38
CA VAL A 293 3.05 -15.02 -1.19
C VAL A 293 3.97 -13.87 -0.75
N SER A 294 4.73 -13.29 -1.68
CA SER A 294 5.66 -12.20 -1.36
C SER A 294 4.96 -11.00 -0.74
N ASN A 295 3.74 -10.66 -1.19
CA ASN A 295 2.96 -9.53 -0.65
C ASN A 295 2.65 -9.69 0.85
N LEU A 296 2.44 -10.92 1.35
CA LEU A 296 2.26 -11.17 2.77
C LEU A 296 3.51 -10.82 3.58
N PHE A 297 4.69 -11.12 3.05
CA PHE A 297 5.95 -10.81 3.70
C PHE A 297 6.36 -9.35 3.54
N PHE A 298 6.01 -8.71 2.42
CA PHE A 298 6.29 -7.29 2.17
C PHE A 298 5.58 -6.35 3.15
N CYS A 299 4.50 -6.79 3.80
CA CYS A 299 3.85 -6.02 4.86
C CYS A 299 4.82 -5.59 5.96
N PHE A 300 5.88 -6.37 6.24
CA PHE A 300 6.85 -6.08 7.29
C PHE A 300 7.66 -4.82 6.99
N PHE A 301 8.27 -4.71 5.82
CA PHE A 301 9.04 -3.52 5.50
C PHE A 301 8.15 -2.29 5.20
N LEU A 302 6.94 -2.48 4.66
CA LEU A 302 6.00 -1.39 4.47
C LEU A 302 5.53 -0.80 5.80
N ALA A 303 5.28 -1.63 6.82
CA ALA A 303 4.94 -1.16 8.15
C ALA A 303 6.10 -0.37 8.77
N MET A 304 7.32 -0.84 8.62
CA MET A 304 8.51 -0.14 9.07
C MET A 304 8.75 1.17 8.32
N GLY A 305 8.54 1.20 7.00
CA GLY A 305 8.62 2.44 6.22
C GLY A 305 7.66 3.51 6.72
N ASN A 306 6.40 3.14 6.99
CA ASN A 306 5.43 4.06 7.59
C ASN A 306 5.88 4.55 8.98
N ALA A 307 6.42 3.66 9.82
CA ALA A 307 6.94 4.05 11.14
C ALA A 307 8.11 5.02 11.02
N ILE A 308 9.03 4.80 10.07
CA ILE A 308 10.13 5.73 9.76
C ILE A 308 9.55 7.10 9.37
N SER A 309 8.59 7.15 8.44
CA SER A 309 7.98 8.40 7.99
C SER A 309 7.36 9.20 9.14
N ILE A 310 6.68 8.52 10.07
CA ILE A 310 6.03 9.15 11.22
C ILE A 310 7.07 9.63 12.23
N MET A 311 7.96 8.75 12.70
CA MET A 311 8.91 9.05 13.78
C MET A 311 9.94 10.11 13.33
N ILE A 312 10.50 9.95 12.13
CA ILE A 312 11.46 10.90 11.60
C ILE A 312 10.79 12.23 11.25
N GLY A 313 9.58 12.21 10.66
CA GLY A 313 8.80 13.42 10.40
C GLY A 313 8.56 14.24 11.66
N GLN A 314 8.19 13.60 12.78
CA GLN A 314 7.99 14.26 14.06
C GLN A 314 9.29 14.88 14.61
N LEU A 315 10.42 14.19 14.53
CA LEU A 315 11.72 14.71 14.97
C LEU A 315 12.18 15.91 14.12
N LEU A 316 12.00 15.83 12.79
CA LEU A 316 12.32 16.95 11.90
C LEU A 316 11.47 18.19 12.23
N GLY A 317 10.18 18.00 12.45
CA GLY A 317 9.29 19.10 12.84
C GLY A 317 9.55 19.66 14.24
N ALA A 318 10.07 18.85 15.18
CA ALA A 318 10.52 19.30 16.49
C ALA A 318 11.83 20.09 16.43
N GLY A 319 12.52 20.11 15.28
CA GLY A 319 13.84 20.71 15.13
C GLY A 319 15.00 19.85 15.67
N GLU A 320 14.71 18.62 16.08
CA GLU A 320 15.71 17.68 16.63
C GLU A 320 16.48 16.94 15.51
N LEU A 321 17.16 17.72 14.66
CA LEU A 321 17.71 17.23 13.38
C LEU A 321 18.79 16.15 13.55
N GLU A 322 19.69 16.29 14.52
CA GLU A 322 20.75 15.29 14.78
C GLU A 322 20.17 14.01 15.39
N GLN A 323 19.15 14.13 16.23
CA GLN A 323 18.43 12.98 16.77
C GLN A 323 17.68 12.24 15.64
N ALA A 324 17.08 12.98 14.70
CA ALA A 324 16.44 12.39 13.52
C ALA A 324 17.43 11.53 12.72
N VAL A 325 18.66 12.00 12.50
CA VAL A 325 19.72 11.24 11.81
C VAL A 325 20.15 10.00 12.59
N ASP A 326 20.25 10.09 13.91
CA ASP A 326 20.63 8.97 14.75
C ASP A 326 19.52 7.91 14.81
N GLU A 327 18.27 8.34 15.02
CA GLU A 327 17.12 7.43 15.04
C GLU A 327 16.85 6.79 13.67
N ASP A 328 16.98 7.54 12.57
CA ASP A 328 16.83 7.00 11.21
C ASP A 328 17.82 5.85 10.94
N ARG A 329 19.07 6.02 11.32
CA ARG A 329 20.08 4.97 11.20
C ARG A 329 19.71 3.71 11.98
N LYS A 330 19.23 3.87 13.23
CA LYS A 330 18.80 2.76 14.09
C LYS A 330 17.56 2.07 13.53
N LEU A 331 16.60 2.85 13.03
CA LEU A 331 15.39 2.34 12.39
C LEU A 331 15.72 1.55 11.12
N THR A 332 16.59 2.08 10.27
CA THR A 332 17.02 1.41 9.04
C THR A 332 17.72 0.08 9.35
N VAL A 333 18.66 0.07 10.30
CA VAL A 333 19.35 -1.17 10.72
C VAL A 333 18.35 -2.19 11.28
N PHE A 334 17.44 -1.75 12.14
CA PHE A 334 16.40 -2.62 12.69
C PHE A 334 15.49 -3.19 11.60
N THR A 335 15.09 -2.36 10.64
CA THR A 335 14.27 -2.78 9.49
C THR A 335 14.97 -3.87 8.67
N VAL A 336 16.25 -3.67 8.35
CA VAL A 336 17.03 -4.65 7.58
C VAL A 336 17.18 -5.95 8.35
N LEU A 337 17.57 -5.89 9.64
CA LEU A 337 17.74 -7.09 10.47
C LEU A 337 16.44 -7.88 10.65
N MET A 338 15.33 -7.17 10.88
CA MET A 338 14.02 -7.80 10.96
C MET A 338 13.67 -8.51 9.63
N ASN A 339 13.96 -7.86 8.50
CA ASN A 339 13.66 -8.45 7.19
C ASN A 339 14.66 -9.55 6.77
N VAL A 340 15.83 -9.64 7.35
CA VAL A 340 16.67 -10.86 7.27
C VAL A 340 15.95 -12.05 7.90
N ALA A 341 15.39 -11.87 9.10
CA ALA A 341 14.64 -12.93 9.77
C ALA A 341 13.35 -13.28 8.99
N VAL A 342 12.60 -12.28 8.51
CA VAL A 342 11.40 -12.48 7.69
C VAL A 342 11.73 -13.20 6.38
N GLY A 343 12.81 -12.81 5.70
CA GLY A 343 13.30 -13.49 4.49
C GLY A 343 13.70 -14.94 4.76
N ALA A 344 14.36 -15.22 5.89
CA ALA A 344 14.67 -16.59 6.29
C ALA A 344 13.39 -17.44 6.49
N VAL A 345 12.37 -16.89 7.16
CA VAL A 345 11.06 -17.55 7.30
C VAL A 345 10.43 -17.77 5.93
N MET A 346 10.44 -16.78 5.05
CA MET A 346 9.91 -16.89 3.69
C MET A 346 10.64 -17.99 2.91
N ALA A 347 11.96 -18.09 3.01
CA ALA A 347 12.74 -19.15 2.37
C ALA A 347 12.36 -20.56 2.88
N LEU A 348 12.11 -20.70 4.19
CA LEU A 348 11.70 -21.96 4.80
C LEU A 348 10.29 -22.39 4.35
N VAL A 349 9.39 -21.44 4.15
CA VAL A 349 7.99 -21.71 3.74
C VAL A 349 7.86 -21.83 2.22
N ALA A 350 8.78 -21.25 1.45
CA ALA A 350 8.75 -21.24 -0.02
C ALA A 350 8.48 -22.60 -0.68
N PRO A 351 9.08 -23.74 -0.23
CA PRO A 351 8.78 -25.03 -0.82
C PRO A 351 7.39 -25.60 -0.49
N LEU A 352 6.76 -25.10 0.58
CA LEU A 352 5.49 -25.63 1.10
C LEU A 352 4.29 -24.98 0.41
N ILE A 353 4.31 -23.65 0.22
CA ILE A 353 3.14 -22.89 -0.24
C ILE A 353 2.69 -23.25 -1.64
N PRO A 354 3.56 -23.38 -2.67
CA PRO A 354 3.11 -23.79 -4.01
C PRO A 354 2.49 -25.19 -4.06
N ARG A 355 2.77 -26.04 -3.07
CA ARG A 355 2.15 -27.38 -2.97
C ARG A 355 0.65 -27.31 -2.65
N LEU A 356 0.19 -26.21 -2.07
CA LEU A 356 -1.23 -25.98 -1.77
C LEU A 356 -2.04 -25.63 -3.02
N TYR A 357 -1.37 -25.27 -4.12
CA TYR A 357 -2.02 -24.94 -5.37
C TYR A 357 -2.16 -26.21 -6.25
N ASN A 358 -3.33 -26.37 -6.84
CA ASN A 358 -3.59 -27.44 -7.79
C ASN A 358 -3.09 -27.03 -9.19
N THR A 359 -1.80 -27.19 -9.44
CA THR A 359 -1.14 -26.79 -10.69
C THR A 359 -0.01 -27.76 -11.02
N THR A 360 0.63 -27.60 -12.20
CA THR A 360 1.72 -28.46 -12.65
C THR A 360 2.96 -28.35 -11.77
N ASP A 361 3.76 -29.40 -11.73
CA ASP A 361 5.01 -29.40 -10.95
C ASP A 361 6.02 -28.40 -11.49
N THR A 362 6.00 -28.11 -12.80
CA THR A 362 6.81 -27.05 -13.42
C THR A 362 6.46 -25.67 -12.82
N VAL A 363 5.18 -25.34 -12.76
CA VAL A 363 4.71 -24.07 -12.16
C VAL A 363 5.11 -23.97 -10.69
N LYS A 364 4.96 -25.05 -9.93
CA LYS A 364 5.38 -25.09 -8.51
C LYS A 364 6.89 -24.89 -8.37
N ALA A 365 7.70 -25.54 -9.21
CA ALA A 365 9.15 -25.38 -9.17
C ALA A 365 9.59 -23.95 -9.49
N ILE A 366 9.02 -23.31 -10.52
CA ILE A 366 9.33 -21.92 -10.87
C ILE A 366 8.91 -20.99 -9.72
N ALA A 367 7.72 -21.17 -9.15
CA ALA A 367 7.24 -20.36 -8.03
C ALA A 367 8.15 -20.46 -6.80
N VAL A 368 8.61 -21.68 -6.44
CA VAL A 368 9.57 -21.90 -5.34
C VAL A 368 10.86 -21.13 -5.61
N GLN A 369 11.41 -21.25 -6.81
CA GLN A 369 12.66 -20.59 -7.18
C GLN A 369 12.52 -19.05 -7.11
N MET A 370 11.42 -18.49 -7.63
CA MET A 370 11.14 -17.05 -7.54
C MET A 370 11.00 -16.60 -6.08
N LEU A 371 10.32 -17.35 -5.23
CA LEU A 371 10.18 -17.07 -3.80
C LEU A 371 11.54 -17.11 -3.07
N LEU A 372 12.41 -18.06 -3.38
CA LEU A 372 13.76 -18.13 -2.81
C LEU A 372 14.60 -16.91 -3.22
N VAL A 373 14.54 -16.48 -4.48
CA VAL A 373 15.21 -15.25 -4.92
C VAL A 373 14.65 -14.05 -4.17
N SER A 374 13.33 -13.91 -4.09
CA SER A 374 12.68 -12.81 -3.35
C SER A 374 13.07 -12.81 -1.87
N SER A 375 13.18 -13.99 -1.23
CA SER A 375 13.58 -14.10 0.17
C SER A 375 14.99 -13.58 0.44
N VAL A 376 15.93 -13.87 -0.46
CA VAL A 376 17.31 -13.36 -0.40
C VAL A 376 17.34 -11.85 -0.64
N MET A 377 16.48 -11.34 -1.50
CA MET A 377 16.39 -9.91 -1.82
C MET A 377 15.65 -9.09 -0.76
N MET A 378 14.92 -9.73 0.16
CA MET A 378 14.09 -9.08 1.18
C MET A 378 14.84 -8.00 2.01
N PRO A 379 16.05 -8.24 2.54
CA PRO A 379 16.80 -7.23 3.29
C PRO A 379 17.17 -6.01 2.43
N PHE A 380 17.50 -6.21 1.16
CA PHE A 380 17.85 -5.14 0.23
C PHE A 380 16.64 -4.29 -0.13
N CYS A 381 15.52 -4.93 -0.46
CA CYS A 381 14.24 -4.24 -0.68
C CYS A 381 13.79 -3.47 0.57
N SER A 382 14.03 -4.02 1.76
CA SER A 382 13.69 -3.33 3.01
C SER A 382 14.55 -2.09 3.26
N PHE A 383 15.83 -2.13 2.89
CA PHE A 383 16.73 -0.97 2.97
C PHE A 383 16.31 0.13 1.99
N THR A 384 16.03 -0.20 0.73
CA THR A 384 15.59 0.78 -0.28
C THR A 384 14.23 1.39 0.08
N ASN A 385 13.34 0.60 0.66
CA ASN A 385 12.07 1.08 1.20
C ASN A 385 12.29 2.03 2.39
N ALA A 386 13.17 1.70 3.33
CA ALA A 386 13.54 2.59 4.43
C ALA A 386 14.11 3.92 3.91
N ALA A 387 15.05 3.87 2.97
CA ALA A 387 15.62 5.06 2.33
C ALA A 387 14.54 5.91 1.62
N TYR A 388 13.59 5.28 0.93
CA TYR A 388 12.44 5.94 0.30
C TYR A 388 11.63 6.75 1.33
N PHE A 389 11.25 6.13 2.46
CA PHE A 389 10.45 6.78 3.49
C PHE A 389 11.23 7.85 4.26
N THR A 390 12.55 7.68 4.46
CA THR A 390 13.44 8.69 5.02
C THR A 390 13.50 9.95 4.15
N LEU A 391 13.75 9.79 2.84
CA LEU A 391 13.77 10.91 1.89
C LEU A 391 12.42 11.62 1.82
N ARG A 392 11.33 10.86 1.85
CA ARG A 392 9.95 11.36 1.83
C ARG A 392 9.63 12.17 3.08
N SER A 393 10.03 11.73 4.28
CA SER A 393 9.74 12.42 5.55
C SER A 393 10.37 13.82 5.61
N GLY A 394 11.51 14.02 4.94
CA GLY A 394 12.17 15.33 4.80
C GLY A 394 11.69 16.17 3.61
N GLY A 395 10.61 15.74 2.92
CA GLY A 395 10.02 16.50 1.82
C GLY A 395 10.82 16.46 0.50
N ARG A 396 11.79 15.56 0.35
CA ARG A 396 12.55 15.40 -0.91
C ARG A 396 11.81 14.52 -1.91
N THR A 397 10.53 14.82 -2.14
CA THR A 397 9.61 13.99 -2.91
C THR A 397 9.98 13.85 -4.39
N GLY A 398 10.61 14.85 -5.00
CA GLY A 398 11.16 14.73 -6.35
C GLY A 398 12.34 13.75 -6.44
N VAL A 399 13.23 13.75 -5.43
CA VAL A 399 14.31 12.76 -5.34
C VAL A 399 13.74 11.37 -5.07
N THR A 400 12.75 11.28 -4.19
CA THR A 400 12.03 10.04 -3.88
C THR A 400 11.39 9.43 -5.13
N PHE A 401 10.75 10.25 -5.95
CA PHE A 401 10.16 9.87 -7.24
C PHE A 401 11.21 9.30 -8.20
N LEU A 402 12.34 9.99 -8.37
CA LEU A 402 13.42 9.52 -9.26
C LEU A 402 14.06 8.24 -8.73
N PHE A 403 14.23 8.14 -7.42
CA PHE A 403 14.81 6.98 -6.76
C PHE A 403 13.94 5.72 -6.89
N ASP A 404 12.63 5.87 -6.91
CA ASP A 404 11.69 4.74 -6.97
C ASP A 404 11.13 4.52 -8.38
N SER A 405 10.15 5.29 -8.83
CA SER A 405 9.54 5.13 -10.16
C SER A 405 10.51 5.46 -11.29
N GLY A 406 11.34 6.50 -11.13
CA GLY A 406 12.35 6.86 -12.11
C GLY A 406 13.31 5.69 -12.37
N PHE A 407 13.82 5.06 -11.32
CA PHE A 407 14.69 3.89 -11.43
C PHE A 407 13.96 2.70 -12.07
N THR A 408 12.72 2.45 -11.69
CA THR A 408 11.91 1.38 -12.26
C THR A 408 11.74 1.53 -13.78
N TRP A 409 11.38 2.73 -14.25
CA TRP A 409 11.12 2.98 -15.68
C TRP A 409 12.36 3.16 -16.52
N VAL A 410 13.46 3.65 -15.96
CA VAL A 410 14.71 3.90 -16.71
C VAL A 410 15.63 2.69 -16.67
N VAL A 411 15.57 1.86 -15.63
CA VAL A 411 16.51 0.75 -15.43
C VAL A 411 15.81 -0.62 -15.45
N ASN A 412 14.83 -0.84 -14.56
CA ASN A 412 14.22 -2.17 -14.39
C ASN A 412 13.40 -2.59 -15.61
N VAL A 413 12.48 -1.73 -16.07
CA VAL A 413 11.60 -2.03 -17.22
C VAL A 413 12.39 -2.20 -18.52
N PRO A 414 13.32 -1.31 -18.90
CA PRO A 414 14.12 -1.51 -20.11
C PRO A 414 14.97 -2.78 -20.08
N LEU A 415 15.60 -3.10 -18.92
CA LEU A 415 16.36 -4.34 -18.83
C LEU A 415 15.44 -5.57 -18.99
N ALA A 416 14.32 -5.61 -18.28
CA ALA A 416 13.36 -6.70 -18.41
C ALA A 416 12.81 -6.83 -19.84
N PHE A 417 12.53 -5.71 -20.50
CA PHE A 417 12.09 -5.68 -21.89
C PHE A 417 13.16 -6.26 -22.84
N ILE A 418 14.41 -5.83 -22.71
CA ILE A 418 15.54 -6.34 -23.52
C ILE A 418 15.72 -7.84 -23.29
N LEU A 419 15.78 -8.27 -22.03
CA LEU A 419 15.97 -9.68 -21.69
C LEU A 419 14.82 -10.56 -22.19
N SER A 420 13.58 -10.07 -22.12
CA SER A 420 12.41 -10.85 -22.54
C SER A 420 12.29 -11.01 -24.04
N ARG A 421 12.65 -10.00 -24.83
CA ARG A 421 12.43 -9.97 -26.29
C ARG A 421 13.65 -10.32 -27.11
N PHE A 422 14.87 -9.96 -26.65
CA PHE A 422 16.10 -10.11 -27.42
C PHE A 422 17.00 -11.25 -26.93
N THR A 423 16.62 -11.95 -25.85
CA THR A 423 17.35 -13.13 -25.37
C THR A 423 16.42 -14.32 -25.20
N GLN A 424 17.00 -15.53 -25.14
CA GLN A 424 16.29 -16.77 -24.80
C GLN A 424 16.57 -17.22 -23.35
N MET A 425 16.94 -16.26 -22.50
CA MET A 425 17.31 -16.50 -21.11
C MET A 425 16.15 -17.16 -20.35
N PRO A 426 16.38 -18.24 -19.58
CA PRO A 426 15.37 -18.84 -18.72
C PRO A 426 14.80 -17.83 -17.73
N ILE A 427 13.51 -18.00 -17.40
CA ILE A 427 12.79 -17.06 -16.51
C ILE A 427 13.50 -16.80 -15.19
N LEU A 428 14.06 -17.83 -14.55
CA LEU A 428 14.76 -17.66 -13.29
C LEU A 428 15.96 -16.74 -13.41
N GLN A 429 16.78 -16.90 -14.45
CA GLN A 429 17.95 -16.05 -14.68
C GLN A 429 17.52 -14.61 -14.98
N MET A 430 16.48 -14.43 -15.82
CA MET A 430 15.91 -13.12 -16.10
C MET A 430 15.39 -12.46 -14.82
N TYR A 431 14.68 -13.18 -13.98
CA TYR A 431 14.17 -12.69 -12.69
C TYR A 431 15.31 -12.26 -11.76
N ILE A 432 16.36 -13.09 -11.65
CA ILE A 432 17.56 -12.77 -10.85
C ILE A 432 18.24 -11.50 -11.38
N CYS A 433 18.41 -11.35 -12.71
CA CYS A 433 19.01 -10.14 -13.29
C CYS A 433 18.23 -8.87 -12.95
N VAL A 434 16.89 -8.92 -13.05
CA VAL A 434 16.04 -7.77 -12.71
C VAL A 434 16.09 -7.47 -11.22
N GLN A 435 16.01 -8.49 -10.38
CA GLN A 435 16.10 -8.32 -8.92
C GLN A 435 17.48 -7.84 -8.47
N ALA A 436 18.54 -8.22 -9.14
CA ALA A 436 19.91 -7.77 -8.83
C ALA A 436 20.10 -6.25 -9.01
N LEU A 437 19.24 -5.58 -9.79
CA LEU A 437 19.26 -4.11 -9.90
C LEU A 437 18.97 -3.41 -8.57
N GLU A 438 18.32 -4.10 -7.64
CA GLU A 438 18.08 -3.59 -6.29
C GLU A 438 19.38 -3.28 -5.54
N PHE A 439 20.48 -3.98 -5.84
CA PHE A 439 21.82 -3.65 -5.29
C PHE A 439 22.27 -2.24 -5.73
N ILE A 440 22.04 -1.87 -6.97
CA ILE A 440 22.37 -0.52 -7.47
C ILE A 440 21.52 0.50 -6.73
N LYS A 441 20.22 0.22 -6.60
CA LYS A 441 19.28 1.07 -5.86
C LYS A 441 19.69 1.21 -4.39
N CYS A 442 20.19 0.14 -3.74
CA CYS A 442 20.75 0.19 -2.39
C CYS A 442 21.94 1.16 -2.31
N ILE A 443 22.89 1.09 -3.26
CA ILE A 443 24.06 1.98 -3.27
C ILE A 443 23.61 3.44 -3.42
N VAL A 444 22.73 3.73 -4.36
CA VAL A 444 22.16 5.08 -4.55
C VAL A 444 21.43 5.55 -3.29
N GLY A 445 20.57 4.71 -2.71
CA GLY A 445 19.85 5.01 -1.47
C GLY A 445 20.79 5.30 -0.29
N TYR A 446 21.86 4.53 -0.15
CA TYR A 446 22.85 4.77 0.89
C TYR A 446 23.50 6.15 0.77
N PHE A 447 23.91 6.56 -0.43
CA PHE A 447 24.49 7.89 -0.64
C PHE A 447 23.46 9.00 -0.43
N LEU A 448 22.22 8.83 -0.87
CA LEU A 448 21.16 9.82 -0.66
C LEU A 448 20.82 10.01 0.82
N VAL A 449 20.73 8.94 1.60
CA VAL A 449 20.48 9.04 3.04
C VAL A 449 21.68 9.65 3.75
N ARG A 450 22.89 9.22 3.40
CA ARG A 450 24.14 9.72 4.01
C ARG A 450 24.39 11.21 3.71
N SER A 451 23.97 11.71 2.57
CA SER A 451 24.12 13.12 2.18
C SER A 451 23.29 14.09 3.03
N ARG A 452 22.38 13.56 3.86
CA ARG A 452 21.48 14.31 4.75
C ARG A 452 20.59 15.34 4.04
N ILE A 453 20.39 15.21 2.72
CA ILE A 453 19.53 16.12 1.95
C ILE A 453 18.07 16.12 2.45
N TRP A 454 17.65 15.04 3.12
CA TRP A 454 16.33 14.85 3.70
C TRP A 454 16.18 15.51 5.08
N VAL A 455 17.26 15.93 5.73
CA VAL A 455 17.23 16.58 7.03
C VAL A 455 16.73 18.02 6.85
N ASN A 456 15.41 18.14 6.80
CA ASN A 456 14.76 19.41 6.48
C ASN A 456 13.49 19.59 7.31
N ASP A 457 13.42 20.73 8.01
CA ASP A 457 12.24 21.19 8.73
C ASP A 457 11.39 22.04 7.77
N LEU A 458 10.28 21.47 7.29
CA LEU A 458 9.38 22.11 6.32
C LEU A 458 8.41 23.11 6.98
N VAL A 459 8.33 23.08 8.31
CA VAL A 459 7.33 23.83 9.09
C VAL A 459 7.96 24.93 9.97
N ARG A 460 9.24 25.20 9.74
CA ARG A 460 10.01 26.16 10.55
C ARG A 460 9.61 27.62 10.33
N GLU A 461 9.00 27.93 9.19
CA GLU A 461 8.57 29.28 8.84
C GLU A 461 7.12 29.56 9.26
#